data_ec75f75d0c80d52d413ba5844a0a5f24
#
_entry.id   ec75f75d0c80d52d413ba5844a0a5f24
#
_cell.length_a   1.000
_cell.length_b   1.000
_cell.length_c   1.000
_cell.angle_alpha   90.00
_cell.angle_beta   90.00
_cell.angle_gamma   90.00
#
_symmetry.space_group_name_H-M   'P 1'
#
loop_
_entity.id
_entity.type
_entity.pdbx_description
1 polymer ?
#
loop_
_entity_poly.entity_id
_entity_poly.type
_entity_poly.pdbx_seq_one_letter_code
_entity_poly.pdbx_strand_id
1 'polypeptide(L)'
;MKILGVDPGSRITGFGLIEANKLKFNYLSSGCIRTQGTLPERITTIFVEIEQIIQKYQPDVVVIERAFMRPDRPNPDAAIKLGHARGAIISAAGSNHRLMVEYSPNQIKKTVVGKGHAAKEQVSFMVQELLKLNKAPQADAADALAGAICHAYHCL
;
A
#
# COMPACT_ATOMS: atom_id res chain seq x y z
N MET A 1 -14.62 -9.23 0.80
CA MET A 1 -13.84 -8.42 -0.17
C MET A 1 -12.38 -8.52 0.19
N LYS A 2 -11.53 -8.95 -0.77
CA LYS A 2 -10.07 -8.98 -0.61
C LYS A 2 -9.48 -7.66 -1.11
N ILE A 3 -8.64 -7.03 -0.29
CA ILE A 3 -8.07 -5.72 -0.55
C ILE A 3 -6.55 -5.82 -0.49
N LEU A 4 -5.89 -5.44 -1.57
CA LEU A 4 -4.44 -5.30 -1.63
C LEU A 4 -4.07 -3.83 -1.48
N GLY A 5 -3.49 -3.45 -0.35
CA GLY A 5 -2.86 -2.16 -0.16
C GLY A 5 -1.41 -2.19 -0.65
N VAL A 6 -0.96 -1.11 -1.26
CA VAL A 6 0.42 -0.96 -1.74
C VAL A 6 0.96 0.41 -1.35
N ASP A 7 2.13 0.43 -0.74
CA ASP A 7 2.92 1.63 -0.44
C ASP A 7 4.10 1.72 -1.43
N PRO A 8 4.00 2.56 -2.48
CA PRO A 8 4.98 2.57 -3.57
C PRO A 8 6.32 3.16 -3.16
N GLY A 9 7.40 2.53 -3.57
CA GLY A 9 8.75 3.05 -3.50
C GLY A 9 9.66 2.36 -4.51
N SER A 10 10.59 3.09 -5.13
CA SER A 10 11.47 2.51 -6.15
C SER A 10 12.51 1.54 -5.58
N ARG A 11 12.85 1.67 -4.29
CA ARG A 11 13.80 0.79 -3.59
C ARG A 11 13.10 -0.25 -2.72
N ILE A 12 12.02 0.13 -2.08
CA ILE A 12 11.20 -0.72 -1.23
C ILE A 12 9.74 -0.36 -1.54
N THR A 13 8.96 -1.35 -1.93
CA THR A 13 7.51 -1.24 -2.07
C THR A 13 6.87 -2.13 -1.03
N GLY A 14 6.07 -1.56 -0.13
CA GLY A 14 5.28 -2.31 0.83
C GLY A 14 4.01 -2.86 0.21
N PHE A 15 3.60 -4.05 0.62
CA PHE A 15 2.28 -4.57 0.30
C PHE A 15 1.60 -5.16 1.54
N GLY A 16 0.29 -5.09 1.56
CA GLY A 16 -0.52 -5.66 2.62
C GLY A 16 -1.87 -6.12 2.09
N LEU A 17 -2.24 -7.36 2.39
CA LEU A 17 -3.46 -7.99 1.90
C LEU A 17 -4.34 -8.38 3.07
N ILE A 18 -5.58 -7.94 3.02
CA ILE A 18 -6.62 -8.29 3.99
C ILE A 18 -7.87 -8.81 3.29
N GLU A 19 -8.66 -9.57 4.02
CA GLU A 19 -10.03 -9.86 3.66
C GLU A 19 -10.97 -9.14 4.63
N ALA A 20 -11.82 -8.28 4.09
CA ALA A 20 -12.79 -7.51 4.86
C ALA A 20 -14.20 -8.10 4.71
N ASN A 21 -14.86 -8.35 5.84
CA ASN A 21 -16.26 -8.69 5.92
C ASN A 21 -16.94 -7.79 6.95
N LYS A 22 -17.59 -6.74 6.47
CA LYS A 22 -18.04 -5.62 7.31
C LYS A 22 -16.85 -5.05 8.11
N LEU A 23 -17.00 -4.90 9.42
CA LEU A 23 -15.96 -4.41 10.35
C LEU A 23 -14.94 -5.48 10.81
N LYS A 24 -14.99 -6.68 10.26
CA LYS A 24 -14.03 -7.75 10.58
C LYS A 24 -12.96 -7.80 9.49
N PHE A 25 -11.72 -7.67 9.89
CA PHE A 25 -10.55 -7.73 9.01
C PHE A 25 -9.73 -8.97 9.31
N ASN A 26 -9.55 -9.81 8.30
CA ASN A 26 -8.67 -10.98 8.38
C ASN A 26 -7.37 -10.65 7.64
N TYR A 27 -6.26 -10.74 8.33
CA TYR A 27 -4.93 -10.64 7.72
C TYR A 27 -4.68 -11.85 6.82
N LEU A 28 -4.23 -11.60 5.59
CA LEU A 28 -3.87 -12.67 4.65
C LEU A 28 -2.37 -12.74 4.40
N SER A 29 -1.73 -11.59 4.11
CA SER A 29 -0.30 -11.51 3.84
C SER A 29 0.19 -10.07 3.90
N SER A 30 1.45 -9.86 4.15
CA SER A 30 2.13 -8.57 3.95
C SER A 30 3.62 -8.76 3.80
N GLY A 31 4.30 -7.78 3.26
CA GLY A 31 5.75 -7.79 3.11
C GLY A 31 6.27 -6.58 2.38
N CYS A 32 7.56 -6.64 2.06
CA CYS A 32 8.26 -5.61 1.32
C CYS A 32 8.96 -6.20 0.10
N ILE A 33 8.70 -5.62 -1.05
CA ILE A 33 9.43 -5.88 -2.29
C ILE A 33 10.66 -5.00 -2.28
N ARG A 34 11.83 -5.61 -2.16
CA ARG A 34 13.12 -4.93 -2.19
C ARG A 34 13.72 -5.05 -3.58
N THR A 35 14.10 -3.92 -4.16
CA THR A 35 14.63 -3.85 -5.52
C THR A 35 16.12 -3.54 -5.53
N GLN A 36 16.82 -3.99 -6.57
CA GLN A 36 18.24 -3.73 -6.80
C GLN A 36 18.48 -3.40 -8.28
N GLY A 37 19.67 -2.85 -8.58
CA GLY A 37 20.07 -2.55 -9.94
C GLY A 37 19.65 -1.16 -10.42
N THR A 38 19.55 -1.00 -11.73
CA THR A 38 19.13 0.21 -12.41
C THR A 38 17.65 0.53 -12.17
N LEU A 39 17.22 1.75 -12.45
CA LEU A 39 15.81 2.11 -12.31
C LEU A 39 14.89 1.23 -13.16
N PRO A 40 15.16 0.94 -14.44
CA PRO A 40 14.34 0.00 -15.22
C PRO A 40 14.24 -1.40 -14.59
N GLU A 41 15.33 -1.95 -14.09
CA GLU A 41 15.34 -3.26 -13.41
C GLU A 41 14.48 -3.24 -12.14
N ARG A 42 14.58 -2.17 -11.35
CA ARG A 42 13.74 -1.98 -10.14
C ARG A 42 12.26 -1.92 -10.48
N ILE A 43 11.90 -1.14 -11.48
CA ILE A 43 10.51 -0.97 -11.91
C ILE A 43 9.94 -2.29 -12.45
N THR A 44 10.73 -3.03 -13.21
CA THR A 44 10.35 -4.36 -13.69
C THR A 44 10.12 -5.34 -12.54
N THR A 45 10.99 -5.32 -11.52
CA THR A 45 10.83 -6.15 -10.31
C THR A 45 9.50 -5.82 -9.61
N ILE A 46 9.20 -4.54 -9.41
CA ILE A 46 7.95 -4.12 -8.77
C ILE A 46 6.74 -4.64 -9.56
N PHE A 47 6.73 -4.45 -10.87
CA PHE A 47 5.64 -4.93 -11.73
C PHE A 47 5.43 -6.44 -11.57
N VAL A 48 6.48 -7.24 -11.74
CA VAL A 48 6.41 -8.70 -11.69
C VAL A 48 5.94 -9.20 -10.32
N GLU A 49 6.50 -8.67 -9.25
CA GLU A 49 6.12 -9.08 -7.88
C GLU A 49 4.67 -8.72 -7.53
N ILE A 50 4.22 -7.51 -7.88
CA ILE A 50 2.82 -7.11 -7.67
C ILE A 50 1.88 -7.96 -8.52
N GLU A 51 2.23 -8.25 -9.78
CA GLU A 51 1.45 -9.11 -10.65
C GLU A 51 1.30 -10.52 -10.05
N GLN A 52 2.39 -11.11 -9.55
CA GLN A 52 2.36 -12.42 -8.87
C GLN A 52 1.47 -12.41 -7.62
N ILE A 53 1.53 -11.34 -6.82
CA ILE A 53 0.66 -11.18 -5.65
C ILE A 53 -0.82 -11.12 -6.08
N ILE A 54 -1.12 -10.33 -7.12
CA ILE A 54 -2.49 -10.22 -7.65
C ILE A 54 -2.98 -11.58 -8.18
N GLN A 55 -2.14 -12.29 -8.93
CA GLN A 55 -2.50 -13.59 -9.49
C GLN A 55 -2.71 -14.65 -8.40
N LYS A 56 -1.88 -14.63 -7.37
CA LYS A 56 -1.96 -15.58 -6.25
C LYS A 56 -3.20 -15.38 -5.38
N TYR A 57 -3.46 -14.14 -5.01
CA TYR A 57 -4.48 -13.83 -4.00
C TYR A 57 -5.82 -13.37 -4.58
N GLN A 58 -5.84 -12.96 -5.84
CA GLN A 58 -7.03 -12.48 -6.55
C GLN A 58 -7.78 -11.39 -5.75
N PRO A 59 -7.13 -10.25 -5.41
CA PRO A 59 -7.81 -9.18 -4.71
C PRO A 59 -8.92 -8.56 -5.56
N ASP A 60 -9.99 -8.11 -4.94
CA ASP A 60 -11.08 -7.39 -5.62
C ASP A 60 -10.66 -5.97 -5.99
N VAL A 61 -9.79 -5.36 -5.17
CA VAL A 61 -9.33 -3.98 -5.32
C VAL A 61 -7.87 -3.84 -4.91
N VAL A 62 -7.15 -2.97 -5.62
CA VAL A 62 -5.81 -2.52 -5.28
C VAL A 62 -5.87 -1.07 -4.79
N VAL A 63 -5.34 -0.82 -3.60
CA VAL A 63 -5.34 0.49 -2.95
C VAL A 63 -3.92 1.03 -2.92
N ILE A 64 -3.72 2.26 -3.39
CA ILE A 64 -2.42 2.93 -3.39
C ILE A 64 -2.52 4.23 -2.62
N GLU A 65 -1.50 4.56 -1.82
CA GLU A 65 -1.40 5.89 -1.23
C GLU A 65 -1.14 6.93 -2.33
N ARG A 66 -1.90 8.05 -2.31
CA ARG A 66 -1.72 9.15 -3.24
C ARG A 66 -0.38 9.84 -2.99
N ALA A 67 0.42 9.98 -4.04
CA ALA A 67 1.67 10.69 -3.97
C ALA A 67 1.46 12.21 -4.04
N PHE A 68 2.23 12.95 -3.22
CA PHE A 68 2.32 14.40 -3.28
C PHE A 68 3.79 14.82 -3.27
N MET A 69 4.13 15.77 -4.13
CA MET A 69 5.39 16.50 -3.99
C MET A 69 5.20 17.58 -2.94
N ARG A 70 6.10 17.61 -1.95
CA ARG A 70 6.07 18.64 -0.89
C ARG A 70 6.58 19.97 -1.45
N PRO A 71 5.77 21.04 -1.44
CA PRO A 71 6.20 22.35 -1.97
C PRO A 71 7.38 22.96 -1.19
N ASP A 72 7.45 22.68 0.13
CA ASP A 72 8.50 23.16 1.03
C ASP A 72 9.84 22.44 0.86
N ARG A 73 9.85 21.25 0.29
CA ARG A 73 11.03 20.41 0.04
C ARG A 73 10.89 19.69 -1.29
N PRO A 74 10.95 20.41 -2.42
CA PRO A 74 10.80 19.78 -3.73
C PRO A 74 11.97 18.83 -4.00
N ASN A 75 11.67 17.59 -4.39
CA ASN A 75 12.66 16.63 -4.84
C ASN A 75 12.14 16.00 -6.15
N PRO A 76 12.39 16.66 -7.31
CA PRO A 76 11.89 16.18 -8.59
C PRO A 76 12.38 14.79 -8.96
N ASP A 77 13.63 14.46 -8.67
CA ASP A 77 14.19 13.12 -8.97
C ASP A 77 13.45 12.02 -8.19
N ALA A 78 13.25 12.22 -6.90
CA ALA A 78 12.49 11.27 -6.09
C ALA A 78 11.03 11.17 -6.55
N ALA A 79 10.40 12.27 -6.94
CA ALA A 79 9.03 12.30 -7.45
C ALA A 79 8.91 11.51 -8.77
N ILE A 80 9.86 11.67 -9.69
CA ILE A 80 9.91 10.91 -10.95
C ILE A 80 10.06 9.41 -10.67
N LYS A 81 11.00 9.02 -9.82
CA LYS A 81 11.22 7.61 -9.45
C LYS A 81 9.99 6.99 -8.77
N LEU A 82 9.32 7.75 -7.90
CA LEU A 82 8.08 7.32 -7.29
C LEU A 82 6.97 7.16 -8.33
N GLY A 83 6.87 8.07 -9.29
CA GLY A 83 5.93 7.98 -10.41
C GLY A 83 6.15 6.72 -11.25
N HIS A 84 7.40 6.32 -11.51
CA HIS A 84 7.72 5.06 -12.19
C HIS A 84 7.25 3.84 -11.37
N ALA A 85 7.53 3.79 -10.09
CA ALA A 85 7.09 2.71 -9.21
C ALA A 85 5.55 2.61 -9.17
N ARG A 86 4.87 3.75 -9.04
CA ARG A 86 3.40 3.82 -9.09
C ARG A 86 2.86 3.32 -10.43
N GLY A 87 3.49 3.71 -11.53
CA GLY A 87 3.12 3.27 -12.88
C GLY A 87 3.20 1.76 -13.03
N ALA A 88 4.23 1.11 -12.49
CA ALA A 88 4.36 -0.34 -12.46
C ALA A 88 3.19 -1.02 -11.72
N ILE A 89 2.83 -0.50 -10.54
CA ILE A 89 1.72 -1.02 -9.74
C ILE A 89 0.39 -0.84 -10.46
N ILE A 90 0.15 0.35 -11.03
CA ILE A 90 -1.05 0.66 -11.82
C ILE A 90 -1.17 -0.28 -13.02
N SER A 91 -0.07 -0.51 -13.73
CA SER A 91 -0.04 -1.41 -14.89
C SER A 91 -0.31 -2.85 -14.49
N ALA A 92 0.27 -3.33 -13.38
CA ALA A 92 0.02 -4.68 -12.86
C ALA A 92 -1.46 -4.87 -12.46
N ALA A 93 -2.05 -3.88 -11.80
CA ALA A 93 -3.47 -3.93 -11.45
C ALA A 93 -4.37 -3.90 -12.70
N GLY A 94 -4.08 -3.00 -13.64
CA GLY A 94 -4.84 -2.85 -14.89
C GLY A 94 -4.78 -4.08 -15.79
N SER A 95 -3.60 -4.68 -15.96
CA SER A 95 -3.44 -5.91 -16.78
C SER A 95 -4.21 -7.11 -16.19
N ASN A 96 -4.46 -7.10 -14.90
CA ASN A 96 -5.26 -8.10 -14.20
C ASN A 96 -6.73 -7.68 -13.97
N HIS A 97 -7.19 -6.60 -14.62
CA HIS A 97 -8.56 -6.08 -14.52
C HIS A 97 -9.02 -5.81 -13.07
N ARG A 98 -8.11 -5.33 -12.22
CA ARG A 98 -8.44 -4.99 -10.82
C ARG A 98 -8.83 -3.52 -10.70
N LEU A 99 -9.87 -3.27 -9.91
CA LEU A 99 -10.24 -1.92 -9.53
C LEU A 99 -9.07 -1.27 -8.76
N MET A 100 -8.79 0.00 -9.04
CA MET A 100 -7.81 0.77 -8.30
C MET A 100 -8.45 1.95 -7.59
N VAL A 101 -8.02 2.18 -6.35
CA VAL A 101 -8.47 3.29 -5.52
C VAL A 101 -7.28 3.95 -4.85
N GLU A 102 -7.33 5.27 -4.70
CA GLU A 102 -6.30 6.06 -4.05
C GLU A 102 -6.83 6.82 -2.85
N TYR A 103 -6.06 6.84 -1.78
CA TYR A 103 -6.31 7.66 -0.59
C TYR A 103 -5.10 8.53 -0.27
N SER A 104 -5.35 9.76 0.20
CA SER A 104 -4.26 10.60 0.69
C SER A 104 -3.71 10.07 2.03
N PRO A 105 -2.45 10.37 2.38
CA PRO A 105 -1.88 10.02 3.68
C PRO A 105 -2.75 10.48 4.86
N ASN A 106 -3.32 11.68 4.76
CA ASN A 106 -4.19 12.21 5.81
C ASN A 106 -5.52 11.44 5.94
N GLN A 107 -6.11 11.01 4.82
CA GLN A 107 -7.31 10.16 4.84
C GLN A 107 -7.03 8.82 5.51
N ILE A 108 -5.91 8.17 5.14
CA ILE A 108 -5.50 6.89 5.72
C ILE A 108 -5.32 7.05 7.24
N LYS A 109 -4.53 8.02 7.68
CA LYS A 109 -4.29 8.29 9.10
C LYS A 109 -5.55 8.61 9.88
N LYS A 110 -6.41 9.48 9.33
CA LYS A 110 -7.68 9.85 9.96
C LYS A 110 -8.60 8.64 10.10
N THR A 111 -8.67 7.78 9.09
CA THR A 111 -9.52 6.60 9.13
C THR A 111 -9.00 5.55 10.12
N VAL A 112 -7.69 5.26 10.09
CA VAL A 112 -7.10 4.17 10.89
C VAL A 112 -6.87 4.56 12.35
N VAL A 113 -6.47 5.82 12.62
CA VAL A 113 -6.10 6.31 13.97
C VAL A 113 -7.11 7.31 14.53
N GLY A 114 -7.94 7.90 13.68
CA GLY A 114 -8.87 8.99 14.06
C GLY A 114 -8.26 10.39 13.98
N LYS A 115 -6.97 10.55 13.63
CA LYS A 115 -6.24 11.82 13.51
C LYS A 115 -5.39 11.86 12.25
N GLY A 116 -5.61 12.86 11.37
CA GLY A 116 -4.88 13.00 10.09
C GLY A 116 -3.39 13.28 10.22
N HIS A 117 -2.92 13.72 11.39
CA HIS A 117 -1.51 13.99 11.69
C HIS A 117 -0.90 12.93 12.62
N ALA A 118 -1.46 11.73 12.67
CA ALA A 118 -0.92 10.64 13.46
C ALA A 118 0.51 10.30 13.06
N ALA A 119 1.34 9.95 14.05
CA ALA A 119 2.69 9.46 13.80
C ALA A 119 2.67 8.07 13.16
N LYS A 120 3.74 7.69 12.45
CA LYS A 120 3.84 6.36 11.82
C LYS A 120 3.71 5.23 12.82
N GLU A 121 4.26 5.39 14.00
CA GLU A 121 4.19 4.41 15.10
C GLU A 121 2.75 4.17 15.56
N GLN A 122 1.92 5.22 15.59
CA GLN A 122 0.50 5.11 15.92
C GLN A 122 -0.29 4.36 14.84
N VAL A 123 0.02 4.61 13.58
CA VAL A 123 -0.58 3.87 12.45
C VAL A 123 -0.21 2.39 12.52
N SER A 124 1.08 2.08 12.70
CA SER A 124 1.57 0.71 12.83
C SER A 124 0.94 -0.03 14.00
N PHE A 125 0.83 0.64 15.16
CA PHE A 125 0.16 0.08 16.33
C PHE A 125 -1.32 -0.24 16.05
N MET A 126 -2.06 0.68 15.44
CA MET A 126 -3.48 0.47 15.11
C MET A 126 -3.67 -0.64 14.07
N VAL A 127 -2.78 -0.75 13.08
CA VAL A 127 -2.79 -1.86 12.12
C VAL A 127 -2.60 -3.20 12.84
N GLN A 128 -1.63 -3.26 13.77
CA GLN A 128 -1.38 -4.46 14.57
C GLN A 128 -2.62 -4.87 15.38
N GLU A 129 -3.26 -3.92 16.05
CA GLU A 129 -4.45 -4.17 16.88
C GLU A 129 -5.66 -4.60 16.02
N LEU A 130 -5.96 -3.87 14.94
CA LEU A 130 -7.10 -4.15 14.09
C LEU A 130 -7.00 -5.51 13.38
N LEU A 131 -5.80 -5.93 13.04
CA LEU A 131 -5.52 -7.22 12.39
C LEU A 131 -5.11 -8.32 13.38
N LYS A 132 -5.03 -8.01 14.69
CA LYS A 132 -4.64 -8.94 15.77
C LYS A 132 -3.30 -9.65 15.49
N LEU A 133 -2.31 -8.89 15.03
CA LEU A 133 -0.99 -9.43 14.71
C LEU A 133 -0.16 -9.60 15.98
N ASN A 134 0.56 -10.71 16.08
CA ASN A 134 1.44 -10.99 17.24
C ASN A 134 2.63 -10.03 17.36
N LYS A 135 3.04 -9.41 16.24
CA LYS A 135 4.11 -8.41 16.17
C LYS A 135 3.81 -7.37 15.12
N ALA A 136 4.38 -6.18 15.26
CA ALA A 136 4.26 -5.11 14.28
C ALA A 136 4.86 -5.54 12.92
N PRO A 137 4.17 -5.26 11.80
CA PRO A 137 4.74 -5.47 10.47
C PRO A 137 5.88 -4.47 10.20
N GLN A 138 6.67 -4.73 9.16
CA GLN A 138 7.64 -3.75 8.67
C GLN A 138 6.95 -2.44 8.27
N ALA A 139 7.64 -1.30 8.39
CA ALA A 139 7.04 0.03 8.23
C ALA A 139 6.26 0.18 6.90
N ASP A 140 6.88 -0.17 5.76
CA ASP A 140 6.24 -0.03 4.46
C ASP A 140 5.04 -1.00 4.29
N ALA A 141 5.14 -2.19 4.87
CA ALA A 141 4.03 -3.14 4.92
C ALA A 141 2.88 -2.65 5.83
N ALA A 142 3.21 -1.99 6.94
CA ALA A 142 2.20 -1.38 7.82
C ALA A 142 1.45 -0.24 7.12
N ASP A 143 2.16 0.62 6.38
CA ASP A 143 1.55 1.69 5.59
C ASP A 143 0.63 1.11 4.50
N ALA A 144 1.05 0.05 3.82
CA ALA A 144 0.23 -0.66 2.85
C ALA A 144 -1.04 -1.29 3.48
N LEU A 145 -0.91 -1.96 4.62
CA LEU A 145 -2.04 -2.53 5.36
C LEU A 145 -3.00 -1.43 5.84
N ALA A 146 -2.47 -0.28 6.26
CA ALA A 146 -3.29 0.87 6.66
C ALA A 146 -4.14 1.39 5.49
N GLY A 147 -3.59 1.44 4.27
CA GLY A 147 -4.33 1.77 3.06
C GLY A 147 -5.48 0.79 2.78
N ALA A 148 -5.22 -0.51 2.92
CA ALA A 148 -6.23 -1.54 2.75
C ALA A 148 -7.37 -1.43 3.80
N ILE A 149 -7.02 -1.22 5.07
CA ILE A 149 -7.99 -1.00 6.16
C ILE A 149 -8.80 0.27 5.91
N CYS A 150 -8.15 1.36 5.47
CA CYS A 150 -8.83 2.60 5.11
C CYS A 150 -9.91 2.36 4.07
N HIS A 151 -9.62 1.62 3.02
CA HIS A 151 -10.60 1.28 1.99
C HIS A 151 -11.74 0.42 2.55
N ALA A 152 -11.44 -0.56 3.37
CA ALA A 152 -12.45 -1.40 4.00
C ALA A 152 -13.47 -0.57 4.80
N TYR A 153 -13.02 0.43 5.56
CA TYR A 153 -13.91 1.35 6.28
C TYR A 153 -14.74 2.26 5.36
N HIS A 154 -14.24 2.63 4.18
CA HIS A 154 -14.98 3.47 3.23
C HIS A 154 -16.02 2.69 2.42
N CYS A 155 -15.99 1.37 2.45
CA CYS A 155 -16.94 0.49 1.77
C CYS A 155 -18.07 -0.05 2.69
N LEU A 156 -18.15 0.47 3.92
CA LEU A 156 -19.21 0.15 4.88
C LEU A 156 -20.45 1.07 4.70
#